data_0c0779aa66a6fc85748be34715048807
#
_entry.id   0c0779aa66a6fc85748be34715048807
#
_cell.length_a   1.000
_cell.length_b   1.000
_cell.length_c   1.000
_cell.angle_alpha   90.00
_cell.angle_beta   90.00
_cell.angle_gamma   90.00
#
_symmetry.space_group_name_H-M   'P 1'
#
loop_
_entity.id
_entity.type
_entity.pdbx_description
1 polymer ?
#
loop_
_entity_poly.entity_id
_entity_poly.type
_entity_poly.pdbx_seq_one_letter_code
_entity_poly.pdbx_strand_id
1 'polypeptide(L)'
;NLIVVGYWKDPAAHCRWLRSAPVNDWWASPDRLNDGLGYFREISAPRTEQFETLYAFQDNLPGVGAVMDATSGEIEEHGYWGSMRDRFPISQTDWMQPTSELQVISGDPAKGGRVVVRGHDNLTLIRSGQDWVEAGEEERALYFNEMLPPLQDGMNFLRDEGQALGCYSNRFVRNIDLDGNLLDIAYDIGHWRSLDKLERWAESHPT
;
A
#
# COMPACT_ATOMS: atom_id res chain seq x y z
N ASN A 1 -9.42 -5.15 -12.13
CA ASN A 1 -8.40 -5.94 -11.42
C ASN A 1 -8.89 -6.23 -10.00
N LEU A 2 -8.59 -7.42 -9.47
CA LEU A 2 -8.85 -7.79 -8.08
C LEU A 2 -7.53 -7.85 -7.32
N ILE A 3 -7.49 -7.23 -6.14
CA ILE A 3 -6.34 -7.27 -5.22
C ILE A 3 -6.81 -7.85 -3.90
N VAL A 4 -6.11 -8.84 -3.39
CA VAL A 4 -6.32 -9.41 -2.06
C VAL A 4 -5.14 -9.02 -1.19
N VAL A 5 -5.39 -8.31 -0.10
CA VAL A 5 -4.36 -7.89 0.85
C VAL A 5 -4.51 -8.71 2.13
N GLY A 6 -3.47 -9.44 2.49
CA GLY A 6 -3.42 -10.24 3.71
C GLY A 6 -2.45 -9.66 4.73
N TYR A 7 -2.87 -9.56 5.97
CA TYR A 7 -2.04 -9.10 7.09
C TYR A 7 -1.72 -10.26 8.04
N TRP A 8 -0.49 -10.35 8.46
CA TRP A 8 0.02 -11.45 9.25
C TRP A 8 0.77 -10.93 10.47
N LYS A 9 0.33 -11.34 11.66
CA LYS A 9 1.02 -11.03 12.90
C LYS A 9 2.24 -11.94 13.14
N ASP A 10 2.16 -13.20 12.69
CA ASP A 10 3.24 -14.19 12.81
C ASP A 10 3.92 -14.44 11.45
N PRO A 11 5.17 -13.99 11.28
CA PRO A 11 5.93 -14.26 10.06
C PRO A 11 6.10 -15.75 9.76
N ALA A 12 6.20 -16.59 10.80
CA ALA A 12 6.32 -18.03 10.61
C ALA A 12 5.02 -18.65 10.08
N ALA A 13 3.86 -18.16 10.53
CA ALA A 13 2.56 -18.57 9.98
C ALA A 13 2.43 -18.16 8.51
N HIS A 14 2.82 -16.94 8.16
CA HIS A 14 2.87 -16.49 6.77
C HIS A 14 3.77 -17.39 5.91
N CYS A 15 4.98 -17.69 6.38
CA CYS A 15 5.88 -18.59 5.67
C CYS A 15 5.31 -20.00 5.50
N ARG A 16 4.63 -20.56 6.50
CA ARG A 16 3.95 -21.85 6.38
C ARG A 16 2.82 -21.82 5.35
N TRP A 17 2.02 -20.77 5.37
CA TRP A 17 0.93 -20.58 4.40
C TRP A 17 1.46 -20.50 2.96
N LEU A 18 2.49 -19.70 2.70
CA LEU A 18 3.12 -19.59 1.39
C LEU A 18 3.65 -20.90 0.83
N ARG A 19 4.13 -21.79 1.73
CA ARG A 19 4.67 -23.11 1.39
C ARG A 19 3.62 -24.22 1.34
N SER A 20 2.40 -23.94 1.77
CA SER A 20 1.33 -24.93 1.73
C SER A 20 1.03 -25.34 0.28
N ALA A 21 0.74 -26.62 0.06
CA ALA A 21 0.50 -27.13 -1.29
C ALA A 21 -0.55 -26.34 -2.06
N PRO A 22 -1.74 -26.00 -1.53
CA PRO A 22 -2.74 -25.25 -2.27
C PRO A 22 -2.24 -23.90 -2.77
N VAL A 23 -1.46 -23.18 -1.95
CA VAL A 23 -0.94 -21.84 -2.30
C VAL A 23 0.25 -21.92 -3.24
N ASN A 24 1.22 -22.77 -2.89
CA ASN A 24 2.44 -22.91 -3.68
C ASN A 24 2.15 -23.50 -5.06
N ASP A 25 1.35 -24.56 -5.14
CA ASP A 25 1.05 -25.25 -6.39
C ASP A 25 0.24 -24.36 -7.32
N TRP A 26 -0.76 -23.62 -6.78
CA TRP A 26 -1.50 -22.65 -7.58
C TRP A 26 -0.56 -21.57 -8.14
N TRP A 27 0.31 -21.00 -7.29
CA TRP A 27 1.21 -19.93 -7.70
C TRP A 27 2.28 -20.42 -8.68
N ALA A 28 2.79 -21.62 -8.49
CA ALA A 28 3.85 -22.21 -9.33
C ALA A 28 3.33 -22.78 -10.65
N SER A 29 2.03 -23.03 -10.78
CA SER A 29 1.44 -23.64 -11.98
C SER A 29 1.81 -22.88 -13.26
N PRO A 30 2.21 -23.60 -14.33
CA PRO A 30 2.39 -23.00 -15.66
C PRO A 30 1.11 -22.39 -16.23
N ASP A 31 -0.06 -22.82 -15.76
CA ASP A 31 -1.35 -22.26 -16.20
C ASP A 31 -1.45 -20.76 -15.93
N ARG A 32 -0.80 -20.29 -14.85
CA ARG A 32 -0.74 -18.86 -14.51
C ARG A 32 -0.01 -18.00 -15.54
N LEU A 33 0.67 -18.60 -16.49
CA LEU A 33 1.32 -17.93 -17.62
C LEU A 33 0.54 -18.01 -18.92
N ASN A 34 -0.54 -18.82 -18.97
CA ASN A 34 -1.25 -19.17 -20.19
C ASN A 34 -2.77 -18.99 -20.14
N ASP A 35 -3.33 -18.56 -19.02
CA ASP A 35 -4.78 -18.38 -18.84
C ASP A 35 -5.31 -17.01 -19.31
N GLY A 36 -4.45 -16.17 -19.90
CA GLY A 36 -4.82 -14.84 -20.40
C GLY A 36 -4.95 -13.77 -19.34
N LEU A 37 -4.59 -14.07 -18.08
CA LEU A 37 -4.61 -13.13 -16.96
C LEU A 37 -3.18 -12.76 -16.53
N GLY A 38 -3.04 -11.58 -15.93
CA GLY A 38 -1.81 -11.17 -15.27
C GLY A 38 -1.92 -11.37 -13.75
N TYR A 39 -0.85 -11.90 -13.15
CA TYR A 39 -0.78 -12.12 -11.70
C TYR A 39 0.42 -11.43 -11.11
N PHE A 40 0.26 -10.88 -9.91
CA PHE A 40 1.37 -10.35 -9.13
C PHE A 40 1.23 -10.76 -7.66
N ARG A 41 2.33 -10.79 -6.97
CA ARG A 41 2.41 -10.99 -5.52
C ARG A 41 3.49 -10.08 -4.96
N GLU A 42 3.11 -9.25 -4.02
CA GLU A 42 3.98 -8.35 -3.29
C GLU A 42 4.04 -8.79 -1.83
N ILE A 43 5.21 -8.81 -1.25
CA ILE A 43 5.44 -9.19 0.15
C ILE A 43 6.26 -8.10 0.80
N SER A 44 5.70 -7.48 1.83
CA SER A 44 6.38 -6.51 2.67
C SER A 44 6.45 -7.03 4.10
N ALA A 45 7.59 -6.87 4.74
CA ALA A 45 7.83 -7.30 6.12
C ALA A 45 8.67 -6.24 6.84
N PRO A 46 8.08 -5.07 7.14
CA PRO A 46 8.78 -4.01 7.84
C PRO A 46 9.07 -4.44 9.28
N ARG A 47 10.18 -3.94 9.85
CA ARG A 47 10.42 -4.02 11.28
C ARG A 47 9.51 -3.03 11.99
N THR A 48 9.23 -3.26 13.28
CA THR A 48 8.32 -2.41 14.05
C THR A 48 8.73 -0.94 14.05
N GLU A 49 10.02 -0.66 14.11
CA GLU A 49 10.54 0.70 14.06
C GLU A 49 10.47 1.37 12.67
N GLN A 50 10.24 0.59 11.63
CA GLN A 50 10.04 1.04 10.25
C GLN A 50 8.57 1.06 9.83
N PHE A 51 7.67 1.05 10.79
CA PHE A 51 6.25 1.00 10.55
C PHE A 51 5.53 2.08 11.36
N GLU A 52 4.60 2.77 10.73
CA GLU A 52 3.65 3.67 11.40
C GLU A 52 2.25 3.47 10.81
N THR A 53 1.24 3.85 11.56
CA THR A 53 -0.13 3.92 11.08
C THR A 53 -0.91 4.98 11.86
N LEU A 54 -1.84 5.63 11.16
CA LEU A 54 -2.73 6.64 11.72
C LEU A 54 -4.16 6.29 11.31
N TYR A 55 -5.07 6.35 12.26
CA TYR A 55 -6.51 6.14 12.04
C TYR A 55 -7.31 7.32 12.56
N ALA A 56 -8.40 7.66 11.88
CA ALA A 56 -9.31 8.70 12.31
C ALA A 56 -10.28 8.23 13.43
N PHE A 57 -10.30 6.94 13.75
CA PHE A 57 -11.17 6.30 14.74
C PHE A 57 -10.42 5.22 15.51
N GLN A 58 -10.97 4.82 16.68
CA GLN A 58 -10.30 3.88 17.58
C GLN A 58 -10.85 2.45 17.50
N ASP A 59 -12.06 2.28 17.02
CA ASP A 59 -12.74 0.99 16.97
C ASP A 59 -12.73 0.40 15.57
N ASN A 60 -12.71 -0.94 15.48
CA ASN A 60 -12.80 -1.69 14.22
C ASN A 60 -11.73 -1.28 13.18
N LEU A 61 -10.50 -1.14 13.62
CA LEU A 61 -9.39 -0.68 12.79
C LEU A 61 -9.18 -1.60 11.58
N PRO A 62 -9.20 -1.06 10.35
CA PRO A 62 -9.04 -1.87 9.15
C PRO A 62 -7.57 -2.21 8.86
N GLY A 63 -7.38 -3.19 7.97
CA GLY A 63 -6.05 -3.53 7.47
C GLY A 63 -5.14 -4.06 8.56
N VAL A 64 -3.97 -3.47 8.71
CA VAL A 64 -3.00 -3.88 9.72
C VAL A 64 -3.51 -3.68 11.15
N GLY A 65 -4.38 -2.71 11.38
CA GLY A 65 -4.99 -2.48 12.69
C GLY A 65 -5.71 -3.69 13.25
N ALA A 66 -6.31 -4.50 12.38
CA ALA A 66 -7.00 -5.74 12.78
C ALA A 66 -6.06 -6.83 13.38
N VAL A 67 -4.76 -6.73 13.17
CA VAL A 67 -3.75 -7.68 13.69
C VAL A 67 -2.82 -7.05 14.72
N MET A 68 -3.01 -5.79 15.07
CA MET A 68 -2.23 -5.10 16.11
C MET A 68 -2.75 -5.48 17.52
N ASP A 69 -1.88 -5.40 18.51
CA ASP A 69 -2.25 -5.66 19.91
C ASP A 69 -2.92 -4.45 20.57
N ALA A 70 -2.52 -3.25 20.18
CA ALA A 70 -3.02 -1.99 20.71
C ALA A 70 -2.64 -0.80 19.80
N THR A 71 -3.22 0.36 20.08
CA THR A 71 -2.82 1.66 19.55
C THR A 71 -2.24 2.51 20.66
N SER A 72 -1.53 3.58 20.29
CA SER A 72 -0.99 4.55 21.27
C SER A 72 -2.07 5.43 21.91
N GLY A 73 -3.30 5.41 21.41
CA GLY A 73 -4.35 6.35 21.76
C GLY A 73 -4.34 7.60 20.87
N GLU A 74 -5.13 8.59 21.26
CA GLU A 74 -5.23 9.85 20.52
C GLU A 74 -3.89 10.59 20.48
N ILE A 75 -3.62 11.21 19.35
CA ILE A 75 -2.50 12.12 19.15
C ILE A 75 -3.05 13.48 18.72
N GLU A 76 -2.64 14.55 19.38
CA GLU A 76 -3.05 15.92 19.05
C GLU A 76 -2.16 16.52 17.96
N GLU A 77 -0.92 16.08 17.93
CA GLU A 77 0.14 16.59 17.07
C GLU A 77 0.45 15.56 15.99
N HIS A 78 0.99 16.02 14.86
CA HIS A 78 1.45 15.13 13.79
C HIS A 78 0.37 14.21 13.18
N GLY A 79 -0.91 14.60 13.31
CA GLY A 79 -2.03 13.84 12.77
C GLY A 79 -2.27 14.03 11.27
N TYR A 80 -1.45 14.79 10.57
CA TYR A 80 -1.59 15.03 9.15
C TYR A 80 -0.50 14.29 8.33
N TRP A 81 -0.69 14.21 7.04
CA TRP A 81 0.18 13.49 6.12
C TRP A 81 1.64 13.95 6.13
N GLY A 82 1.87 15.26 6.14
CA GLY A 82 3.21 15.83 6.11
C GLY A 82 4.09 15.48 7.31
N SER A 83 3.51 14.94 8.38
CA SER A 83 4.25 14.52 9.57
C SER A 83 4.43 13.00 9.69
N MET A 84 4.17 12.23 8.63
CA MET A 84 4.32 10.77 8.69
C MET A 84 5.72 10.33 9.14
N ARG A 85 6.77 11.05 8.73
CA ARG A 85 8.15 10.78 9.15
C ARG A 85 8.29 10.82 10.66
N ASP A 86 7.68 11.78 11.34
CA ASP A 86 7.79 11.98 12.77
C ASP A 86 7.16 10.84 13.57
N ARG A 87 6.25 10.08 12.97
CA ARG A 87 5.61 8.93 13.59
C ARG A 87 6.41 7.63 13.45
N PHE A 88 7.43 7.58 12.57
CA PHE A 88 8.31 6.41 12.49
C PHE A 88 9.30 6.40 13.65
N PRO A 89 9.33 5.36 14.49
CA PRO A 89 10.31 5.31 15.60
C PRO A 89 11.76 5.41 15.15
N ILE A 90 12.08 4.85 13.97
CA ILE A 90 13.45 4.88 13.44
C ILE A 90 13.91 6.26 12.93
N SER A 91 12.98 7.18 12.65
CA SER A 91 13.29 8.47 12.02
C SER A 91 14.25 9.33 12.84
N GLN A 92 14.34 9.09 14.14
CA GLN A 92 15.25 9.81 15.03
C GLN A 92 16.74 9.45 14.83
N THR A 93 17.01 8.31 14.21
CA THR A 93 18.36 7.77 14.02
C THR A 93 18.71 7.43 12.59
N ASP A 94 17.72 7.32 11.71
CA ASP A 94 17.89 6.96 10.31
C ASP A 94 17.02 7.84 9.40
N TRP A 95 17.62 8.42 8.39
CA TRP A 95 16.93 9.22 7.37
C TRP A 95 16.10 8.37 6.39
N MET A 96 16.18 7.06 6.50
CA MET A 96 15.46 6.09 5.65
C MET A 96 15.73 6.31 4.16
N GLN A 97 16.95 6.69 3.81
CA GLN A 97 17.36 6.78 2.41
C GLN A 97 17.75 5.40 1.88
N PRO A 98 17.38 5.05 0.65
CA PRO A 98 17.80 3.79 0.05
C PRO A 98 19.31 3.82 -0.27
N THR A 99 20.00 2.71 -0.01
CA THR A 99 21.41 2.55 -0.32
C THR A 99 21.64 1.66 -1.55
N SER A 100 20.58 1.11 -2.11
CA SER A 100 20.62 0.21 -3.26
C SER A 100 19.45 0.46 -4.23
N GLU A 101 19.39 -0.33 -5.30
CA GLU A 101 18.36 -0.27 -6.33
C GLU A 101 17.53 -1.55 -6.34
N LEU A 102 16.36 -1.49 -7.02
CA LEU A 102 15.57 -2.68 -7.33
C LEU A 102 16.42 -3.69 -8.13
N GLN A 103 16.31 -4.94 -7.78
CA GLN A 103 17.07 -6.02 -8.42
C GLN A 103 16.15 -7.05 -9.05
N VAL A 104 16.28 -7.29 -10.34
CA VAL A 104 15.67 -8.46 -10.99
C VAL A 104 16.46 -9.70 -10.57
N ILE A 105 15.82 -10.55 -9.77
CA ILE A 105 16.43 -11.78 -9.23
C ILE A 105 16.30 -12.94 -10.24
N SER A 106 15.17 -12.98 -10.94
CA SER A 106 14.94 -13.98 -12.00
C SER A 106 13.90 -13.49 -13.00
N GLY A 107 13.92 -14.07 -14.20
CA GLY A 107 13.09 -13.67 -15.32
C GLY A 107 13.69 -12.50 -16.10
N ASP A 108 13.04 -12.14 -17.18
CA ASP A 108 13.39 -11.01 -18.04
C ASP A 108 12.13 -10.18 -18.31
N PRO A 109 12.05 -8.94 -17.79
CA PRO A 109 10.88 -8.11 -17.99
C PRO A 109 10.51 -7.85 -19.46
N ALA A 110 11.52 -7.89 -20.36
CA ALA A 110 11.30 -7.67 -21.79
C ALA A 110 10.72 -8.90 -22.52
N LYS A 111 10.82 -10.09 -21.93
CA LYS A 111 10.39 -11.34 -22.57
C LYS A 111 9.04 -11.86 -22.08
N GLY A 112 8.48 -11.20 -21.08
CA GLY A 112 7.27 -11.68 -20.41
C GLY A 112 7.53 -12.92 -19.53
N GLY A 113 6.47 -13.54 -19.04
CA GLY A 113 6.56 -14.64 -18.10
C GLY A 113 6.73 -14.18 -16.66
N ARG A 114 7.31 -15.04 -15.82
CA ARG A 114 7.50 -14.75 -14.40
C ARG A 114 8.77 -13.97 -14.15
N VAL A 115 8.60 -12.79 -13.57
CA VAL A 115 9.73 -11.95 -13.12
C VAL A 115 9.70 -11.84 -11.60
N VAL A 116 10.84 -11.98 -10.96
CA VAL A 116 11.01 -11.78 -9.52
C VAL A 116 11.90 -10.57 -9.30
N VAL A 117 11.36 -9.58 -8.61
CA VAL A 117 12.08 -8.35 -8.23
C VAL A 117 12.27 -8.33 -6.74
N ARG A 118 13.47 -8.02 -6.28
CA ARG A 118 13.77 -7.71 -4.89
C ARG A 118 13.72 -6.22 -4.69
N GLY A 119 12.93 -5.77 -3.71
CA GLY A 119 12.97 -4.41 -3.23
C GLY A 119 14.35 -4.05 -2.64
N HIS A 120 14.72 -2.80 -2.74
CA HIS A 120 15.88 -2.27 -2.03
C HIS A 120 15.51 -1.93 -0.57
N ASP A 121 16.51 -1.64 0.23
CA ASP A 121 16.33 -1.12 1.59
C ASP A 121 15.60 0.23 1.57
N ASN A 122 14.82 0.48 2.61
CA ASN A 122 14.02 1.71 2.76
C ASN A 122 13.07 2.02 1.58
N LEU A 123 12.67 0.99 0.82
CA LEU A 123 11.53 1.10 -0.09
C LEU A 123 10.29 1.41 0.74
N THR A 124 9.59 2.48 0.38
CA THR A 124 8.43 2.94 1.14
C THR A 124 7.16 2.38 0.52
N LEU A 125 6.36 1.71 1.34
CA LEU A 125 5.00 1.30 1.03
C LEU A 125 4.04 2.19 1.81
N ILE A 126 3.12 2.82 1.10
CA ILE A 126 2.01 3.56 1.71
C ILE A 126 0.69 2.90 1.37
N ARG A 127 -0.20 2.86 2.36
CA ARG A 127 -1.62 2.58 2.20
C ARG A 127 -2.38 3.71 2.85
N SER A 128 -2.96 4.58 2.04
CA SER A 128 -3.80 5.67 2.51
C SER A 128 -5.25 5.39 2.15
N GLY A 129 -6.16 5.61 3.06
CA GLY A 129 -7.56 5.24 2.87
C GLY A 129 -8.54 6.33 3.26
N GLN A 130 -9.69 6.29 2.63
CA GLN A 130 -10.88 7.05 2.96
C GLN A 130 -12.02 6.08 3.25
N ASP A 131 -12.75 6.36 4.30
CA ASP A 131 -13.95 5.65 4.71
C ASP A 131 -15.07 6.68 4.87
N TRP A 132 -16.17 6.49 4.15
CA TRP A 132 -17.34 7.36 4.18
C TRP A 132 -18.62 6.60 4.50
N VAL A 133 -18.50 5.43 5.16
CA VAL A 133 -19.64 4.60 5.55
C VAL A 133 -20.60 5.38 6.43
N GLU A 134 -20.09 6.12 7.41
CA GLU A 134 -20.89 6.92 8.37
C GLU A 134 -21.08 8.38 7.92
N ALA A 135 -20.57 8.77 6.76
CA ALA A 135 -20.69 10.15 6.27
C ALA A 135 -22.14 10.51 5.92
N GLY A 136 -22.60 11.68 6.38
CA GLY A 136 -23.91 12.24 6.03
C GLY A 136 -24.00 12.66 4.56
N GLU A 137 -25.21 13.02 4.12
CA GLU A 137 -25.45 13.38 2.71
C GLU A 137 -24.58 14.55 2.23
N GLU A 138 -24.44 15.59 3.05
CA GLU A 138 -23.63 16.78 2.71
C GLU A 138 -22.15 16.43 2.57
N GLU A 139 -21.60 15.68 3.51
CA GLU A 139 -20.21 15.23 3.51
C GLU A 139 -19.93 14.30 2.33
N ARG A 140 -20.83 13.37 2.05
CA ARG A 140 -20.73 12.50 0.86
C ARG A 140 -20.76 13.31 -0.43
N ALA A 141 -21.65 14.30 -0.53
CA ALA A 141 -21.72 15.17 -1.70
C ALA A 141 -20.41 15.96 -1.89
N LEU A 142 -19.85 16.52 -0.82
CA LEU A 142 -18.56 17.20 -0.84
C LEU A 142 -17.44 16.26 -1.31
N TYR A 143 -17.37 15.07 -0.71
CA TYR A 143 -16.36 14.09 -1.08
C TYR A 143 -16.41 13.72 -2.58
N PHE A 144 -17.58 13.34 -3.07
CA PHE A 144 -17.71 12.87 -4.45
C PHE A 144 -17.60 13.97 -5.50
N ASN A 145 -18.03 15.19 -5.19
CA ASN A 145 -18.06 16.27 -6.16
C ASN A 145 -16.78 17.10 -6.18
N GLU A 146 -16.10 17.24 -5.04
CA GLU A 146 -14.99 18.17 -4.90
C GLU A 146 -13.67 17.48 -4.54
N MET A 147 -13.68 16.45 -3.71
CA MET A 147 -12.44 15.82 -3.23
C MET A 147 -11.99 14.63 -4.08
N LEU A 148 -12.91 13.76 -4.45
CA LEU A 148 -12.58 12.54 -5.20
C LEU A 148 -12.03 12.81 -6.61
N PRO A 149 -12.54 13.77 -7.41
CA PRO A 149 -12.01 14.01 -8.74
C PRO A 149 -10.52 14.40 -8.74
N PRO A 150 -10.05 15.42 -8.00
CA PRO A 150 -8.63 15.75 -7.96
C PRO A 150 -7.78 14.62 -7.36
N LEU A 151 -8.30 13.88 -6.35
CA LEU A 151 -7.62 12.70 -5.83
C LEU A 151 -7.40 11.65 -6.92
N GLN A 152 -8.43 11.34 -7.71
CA GLN A 152 -8.32 10.38 -8.81
C GLN A 152 -7.32 10.84 -9.87
N ASP A 153 -7.30 12.12 -10.19
CA ASP A 153 -6.34 12.68 -11.15
C ASP A 153 -4.92 12.55 -10.65
N GLY A 154 -4.66 12.86 -9.38
CA GLY A 154 -3.36 12.65 -8.75
C GLY A 154 -2.94 11.18 -8.70
N MET A 155 -3.87 10.27 -8.36
CA MET A 155 -3.58 8.83 -8.33
C MET A 155 -3.35 8.26 -9.72
N ASN A 156 -4.07 8.72 -10.74
CA ASN A 156 -3.84 8.35 -12.13
C ASN A 156 -2.48 8.85 -12.64
N PHE A 157 -2.12 10.09 -12.32
CA PHE A 157 -0.81 10.64 -12.62
C PHE A 157 0.32 9.79 -11.99
N LEU A 158 0.21 9.42 -10.72
CA LEU A 158 1.19 8.56 -10.06
C LEU A 158 1.28 7.17 -10.70
N ARG A 159 0.16 6.60 -11.13
CA ARG A 159 0.13 5.31 -11.84
C ARG A 159 0.87 5.39 -13.18
N ASP A 160 0.67 6.45 -13.94
CA ASP A 160 1.10 6.54 -15.34
C ASP A 160 2.47 7.20 -15.49
N GLU A 161 2.79 8.20 -14.66
CA GLU A 161 3.98 9.05 -14.77
C GLU A 161 4.83 9.11 -13.48
N GLY A 162 4.35 8.51 -12.39
CA GLY A 162 4.98 8.61 -11.07
C GLY A 162 6.41 8.08 -10.98
N GLN A 163 6.83 7.23 -11.93
CA GLN A 163 8.18 6.67 -11.93
C GLN A 163 9.28 7.76 -11.97
N ALA A 164 9.06 8.83 -12.71
CA ALA A 164 10.00 9.96 -12.78
C ALA A 164 10.15 10.67 -11.42
N LEU A 165 9.13 10.60 -10.56
CA LEU A 165 9.12 11.18 -9.22
C LEU A 165 9.60 10.21 -8.14
N GLY A 166 9.82 8.95 -8.50
CA GLY A 166 10.21 7.90 -7.57
C GLY A 166 9.05 7.05 -7.05
N CYS A 167 7.85 7.17 -7.62
CA CYS A 167 6.74 6.26 -7.38
C CYS A 167 6.86 5.06 -8.33
N TYR A 168 7.17 3.89 -7.79
CA TYR A 168 7.33 2.67 -8.60
C TYR A 168 6.00 2.08 -9.05
N SER A 169 4.97 2.23 -8.24
CA SER A 169 3.61 1.80 -8.57
C SER A 169 2.60 2.51 -7.68
N ASN A 170 1.44 2.79 -8.25
CA ASN A 170 0.31 3.34 -7.52
C ASN A 170 -0.98 2.66 -7.96
N ARG A 171 -1.86 2.34 -7.00
CA ARG A 171 -3.13 1.67 -7.25
C ARG A 171 -4.21 2.25 -6.35
N PHE A 172 -5.11 3.00 -6.92
CA PHE A 172 -6.30 3.46 -6.23
C PHE A 172 -7.40 2.40 -6.36
N VAL A 173 -7.89 1.89 -5.24
CA VAL A 173 -8.81 0.75 -5.18
C VAL A 173 -10.00 1.02 -4.27
N ARG A 174 -11.12 0.34 -4.54
CA ARG A 174 -12.30 0.29 -3.67
C ARG A 174 -12.44 -1.08 -3.04
N ASN A 175 -12.85 -1.12 -1.79
CA ASN A 175 -13.17 -2.37 -1.12
C ASN A 175 -14.44 -2.99 -1.70
N ILE A 176 -14.46 -4.31 -1.70
CA ILE A 176 -15.64 -5.10 -2.02
C ILE A 176 -15.92 -6.08 -0.89
N ASP A 177 -17.18 -6.45 -0.71
CA ASP A 177 -17.57 -7.55 0.15
C ASP A 177 -17.31 -8.92 -0.51
N LEU A 178 -17.66 -9.99 0.18
CA LEU A 178 -17.50 -11.37 -0.34
C LEU A 178 -18.42 -11.69 -1.52
N ASP A 179 -19.48 -10.93 -1.70
CA ASP A 179 -20.43 -11.06 -2.81
C ASP A 179 -20.01 -10.20 -4.02
N GLY A 180 -18.95 -9.38 -3.86
CA GLY A 180 -18.40 -8.51 -4.90
C GLY A 180 -19.04 -7.13 -4.97
N ASN A 181 -19.87 -6.75 -4.01
CA ASN A 181 -20.45 -5.42 -3.96
C ASN A 181 -19.43 -4.39 -3.47
N LEU A 182 -19.44 -3.20 -4.08
CA LEU A 182 -18.57 -2.10 -3.66
C LEU A 182 -18.97 -1.58 -2.28
N LEU A 183 -17.99 -1.44 -1.41
CA LEU A 183 -18.14 -0.79 -0.12
C LEU A 183 -17.78 0.70 -0.21
N ASP A 184 -18.24 1.47 0.76
CA ASP A 184 -17.97 2.90 0.91
C ASP A 184 -16.59 3.17 1.54
N ILE A 185 -15.60 2.44 1.06
CA ILE A 185 -14.21 2.49 1.50
C ILE A 185 -13.31 2.42 0.29
N ALA A 186 -12.37 3.33 0.18
CA ALA A 186 -11.33 3.31 -0.84
C ALA A 186 -9.96 3.47 -0.19
N TYR A 187 -8.92 3.02 -0.87
CA TYR A 187 -7.56 3.32 -0.48
C TYR A 187 -6.61 3.29 -1.67
N ASP A 188 -5.51 3.96 -1.47
CA ASP A 188 -4.35 3.91 -2.34
C ASP A 188 -3.30 2.95 -1.81
N ILE A 189 -2.62 2.24 -2.71
CA ILE A 189 -1.44 1.43 -2.39
C ILE A 189 -0.32 1.91 -3.29
N GLY A 190 0.65 2.58 -2.71
CA GLY A 190 1.78 3.14 -3.43
C GLY A 190 3.12 2.58 -2.95
N HIS A 191 4.00 2.23 -3.90
CA HIS A 191 5.38 1.87 -3.63
C HIS A 191 6.31 2.97 -4.11
N TRP A 192 7.13 3.48 -3.21
CA TRP A 192 8.01 4.60 -3.47
C TRP A 192 9.47 4.23 -3.23
N ARG A 193 10.36 4.87 -4.00
CA ARG A 193 11.80 4.73 -3.82
C ARG A 193 12.25 5.08 -2.40
N SER A 194 11.65 6.09 -1.79
CA SER A 194 11.94 6.49 -0.41
C SER A 194 10.80 7.32 0.16
N LEU A 195 10.78 7.44 1.48
CA LEU A 195 9.87 8.34 2.18
C LEU A 195 10.06 9.80 1.72
N ASP A 196 11.29 10.25 1.53
CA ASP A 196 11.62 11.59 1.01
C ASP A 196 10.96 11.87 -0.37
N LYS A 197 10.89 10.87 -1.25
CA LYS A 197 10.23 11.04 -2.55
C LYS A 197 8.73 11.20 -2.40
N LEU A 198 8.11 10.44 -1.53
CA LEU A 198 6.69 10.57 -1.21
C LEU A 198 6.37 11.92 -0.56
N GLU A 199 7.16 12.34 0.42
CA GLU A 199 7.02 13.63 1.11
C GLU A 199 7.10 14.80 0.12
N ARG A 200 8.10 14.82 -0.73
CA ARG A 200 8.24 15.89 -1.75
C ARG A 200 7.07 15.95 -2.72
N TRP A 201 6.53 14.82 -3.09
CA TRP A 201 5.34 14.82 -3.94
C TRP A 201 4.13 15.39 -3.20
N ALA A 202 3.91 14.96 -1.96
CA ALA A 202 2.80 15.46 -1.14
C ALA A 202 2.89 16.97 -0.85
N GLU A 203 4.10 17.53 -0.73
CA GLU A 203 4.32 18.96 -0.49
C GLU A 203 4.16 19.83 -1.74
N SER A 204 4.54 19.33 -2.90
CA SER A 204 4.76 20.17 -4.09
C SER A 204 3.81 19.92 -5.24
N HIS A 205 3.02 18.85 -5.19
CA HIS A 205 2.09 18.55 -6.28
C HIS A 205 0.81 19.40 -6.14
N PRO A 206 0.37 20.08 -7.22
CA PRO A 206 -0.76 21.00 -7.19
C PRO A 206 -2.13 20.30 -7.33
N THR A 207 -2.32 19.15 -6.66
CA THR A 207 -3.64 18.47 -6.63
C THR A 207 -4.46 18.87 -5.44
#